data_d8b97a5834c7789f3aa5b44f91dd7359
#
_entry.id   d8b97a5834c7789f3aa5b44f91dd7359
#
_cell.length_a   1.000
_cell.length_b   1.000
_cell.length_c   1.000
_cell.angle_alpha   90.00
_cell.angle_beta   90.00
_cell.angle_gamma   90.00
#
_symmetry.space_group_name_H-M   'P 1'
#
loop_
_entity.id
_entity.type
_entity.pdbx_description
1 polymer ?
#
loop_
_entity_poly.entity_id
_entity_poly.type
_entity_poly.pdbx_seq_one_letter_code
_entity_poly.pdbx_strand_id
1 'polypeptide(L)'
;MMNRGRRHEQGSGLIVVIMVVALLMGIGIPLLTLTSMSPKVAGTMRYHEEAFNAAEAGFDAARLLIEENMTNGSWSGFAGHYLTLPLGIDIPMILGVPNPSYFRRLTDQEILQALDLNGDGTADVPNLLYFQQTFAVNGQGQTDLRYTYTVFLINNEAGGGLANNTDALLVSIGTVRAGTRVLDSVRLEVLVTFEDE
;
A
#
# COMPACT_ATOMS: atom_id res chain seq x y z
N MET A 1 69.57 9.15 -49.82
CA MET A 1 68.10 9.28 -49.78
C MET A 1 67.62 8.72 -48.50
N MET A 2 67.26 9.59 -47.51
CA MET A 2 66.82 9.18 -46.16
C MET A 2 65.31 9.12 -46.09
N ASN A 3 64.77 7.95 -45.81
CA ASN A 3 63.35 7.66 -45.69
C ASN A 3 62.80 8.23 -44.37
N ARG A 4 62.28 9.44 -44.38
CA ARG A 4 61.73 10.18 -43.18
C ARG A 4 60.19 10.05 -43.01
N GLY A 5 59.54 9.13 -43.72
CA GLY A 5 58.07 9.10 -43.84
C GLY A 5 57.30 8.22 -42.82
N ARG A 6 57.93 7.36 -42.00
CA ARG A 6 57.19 6.35 -41.21
C ARG A 6 56.91 6.64 -39.76
N ARG A 7 57.29 7.76 -39.20
CA ARG A 7 57.11 8.02 -37.73
C ARG A 7 55.81 8.74 -37.32
N HIS A 8 55.05 9.26 -38.26
CA HIS A 8 53.79 9.95 -37.94
C HIS A 8 52.55 9.05 -37.88
N GLU A 9 52.59 7.85 -38.49
CA GLU A 9 51.39 7.00 -38.55
C GLU A 9 51.14 6.21 -37.25
N GLN A 10 52.18 5.94 -36.45
CA GLN A 10 52.05 5.13 -35.22
C GLN A 10 51.33 5.87 -34.07
N GLY A 11 51.32 7.20 -34.02
CA GLY A 11 50.62 7.99 -33.00
C GLY A 11 49.12 8.12 -33.25
N SER A 12 48.70 8.11 -34.52
CA SER A 12 47.28 8.29 -34.90
C SER A 12 46.41 7.09 -34.50
N GLY A 13 46.91 5.86 -34.59
CA GLY A 13 46.18 4.66 -34.21
C GLY A 13 45.91 4.56 -32.73
N LEU A 14 46.84 5.03 -31.86
CA LEU A 14 46.65 5.03 -30.42
C LEU A 14 45.56 5.99 -30.00
N ILE A 15 45.48 7.16 -30.60
CA ILE A 15 44.45 8.18 -30.34
C ILE A 15 43.07 7.65 -30.66
N VAL A 16 42.94 6.98 -31.84
CA VAL A 16 41.65 6.40 -32.24
C VAL A 16 41.20 5.31 -31.26
N VAL A 17 42.10 4.45 -30.83
CA VAL A 17 41.78 3.39 -29.84
C VAL A 17 41.34 4.01 -28.51
N ILE A 18 42.02 5.03 -28.00
CA ILE A 18 41.63 5.74 -26.78
C ILE A 18 40.25 6.39 -26.94
N MET A 19 39.96 7.02 -28.08
CA MET A 19 38.66 7.62 -28.34
C MET A 19 37.54 6.58 -28.40
N VAL A 20 37.76 5.43 -29.02
CA VAL A 20 36.79 4.34 -29.07
C VAL A 20 36.53 3.75 -27.69
N VAL A 21 37.60 3.52 -26.90
CA VAL A 21 37.46 3.03 -25.52
C VAL A 21 36.71 4.04 -24.66
N ALA A 22 37.02 5.33 -24.75
CA ALA A 22 36.33 6.39 -24.02
C ALA A 22 34.83 6.47 -24.39
N LEU A 23 34.52 6.31 -25.69
CA LEU A 23 33.15 6.28 -26.19
C LEU A 23 32.39 5.05 -25.68
N LEU A 24 33.02 3.87 -25.73
CA LEU A 24 32.42 2.65 -25.20
C LEU A 24 32.19 2.71 -23.69
N MET A 25 33.12 3.32 -22.90
CA MET A 25 32.92 3.57 -21.49
C MET A 25 31.78 4.56 -21.23
N GLY A 26 31.71 5.64 -22.04
CA GLY A 26 30.65 6.64 -21.96
C GLY A 26 29.26 6.08 -22.17
N ILE A 27 29.09 5.06 -22.99
CA ILE A 27 27.81 4.38 -23.24
C ILE A 27 27.60 3.20 -22.29
N GLY A 28 28.66 2.45 -21.96
CA GLY A 28 28.60 1.24 -21.14
C GLY A 28 28.13 1.50 -19.70
N ILE A 29 28.60 2.56 -19.06
CA ILE A 29 28.24 2.91 -17.68
C ILE A 29 26.74 3.24 -17.54
N PRO A 30 26.12 4.09 -18.36
CA PRO A 30 24.68 4.31 -18.32
C PRO A 30 23.85 3.06 -18.57
N LEU A 31 24.26 2.20 -19.52
CA LEU A 31 23.56 0.95 -19.79
C LEU A 31 23.59 -0.02 -18.60
N LEU A 32 24.71 -0.13 -17.89
CA LEU A 32 24.82 -0.92 -16.69
C LEU A 32 23.93 -0.39 -15.55
N THR A 33 23.84 0.92 -15.39
CA THR A 33 22.95 1.53 -14.39
C THR A 33 21.47 1.29 -14.70
N LEU A 34 21.05 1.43 -15.95
CA LEU A 34 19.69 1.11 -16.39
C LEU A 34 19.34 -0.37 -16.18
N THR A 35 20.24 -1.28 -16.50
CA THR A 35 20.03 -2.72 -16.31
C THR A 35 19.93 -3.09 -14.81
N SER A 36 20.66 -2.41 -13.94
CA SER A 36 20.62 -2.67 -12.49
C SER A 36 19.37 -2.13 -11.79
N MET A 37 18.67 -1.18 -12.40
CA MET A 37 17.40 -0.63 -11.86
C MET A 37 16.20 -1.54 -12.15
N SER A 38 16.21 -2.28 -13.26
CA SER A 38 15.09 -3.13 -13.68
C SER A 38 14.60 -4.13 -12.62
N PRO A 39 15.45 -4.91 -11.92
CA PRO A 39 14.98 -5.85 -10.90
C PRO A 39 14.42 -5.16 -9.65
N LYS A 40 14.89 -3.98 -9.30
CA LYS A 40 14.35 -3.21 -8.17
C LYS A 40 12.96 -2.70 -8.47
N VAL A 41 12.74 -2.17 -9.67
CA VAL A 41 11.42 -1.70 -10.12
C VAL A 41 10.44 -2.87 -10.21
N ALA A 42 10.86 -4.01 -10.78
CA ALA A 42 10.04 -5.21 -10.83
C ALA A 42 9.65 -5.72 -9.44
N GLY A 43 10.57 -5.68 -8.48
CA GLY A 43 10.31 -6.04 -7.08
C GLY A 43 9.27 -5.13 -6.42
N THR A 44 9.39 -3.81 -6.64
CA THR A 44 8.43 -2.83 -6.09
C THR A 44 7.04 -3.01 -6.71
N MET A 45 6.97 -3.20 -8.03
CA MET A 45 5.70 -3.46 -8.70
C MET A 45 5.01 -4.71 -8.18
N ARG A 46 5.78 -5.79 -7.96
CA ARG A 46 5.24 -7.01 -7.38
C ARG A 46 4.67 -6.81 -5.98
N TYR A 47 5.38 -6.08 -5.10
CA TYR A 47 4.84 -5.80 -3.76
C TYR A 47 3.56 -4.97 -3.82
N HIS A 48 3.50 -4.02 -4.77
CA HIS A 48 2.30 -3.22 -4.97
C HIS A 48 1.10 -4.07 -5.43
N GLU A 49 1.30 -4.97 -6.40
CA GLU A 49 0.27 -5.92 -6.84
C GLU A 49 -0.18 -6.85 -5.70
N GLU A 50 0.76 -7.37 -4.91
CA GLU A 50 0.46 -8.23 -3.75
C GLU A 50 -0.31 -7.45 -2.65
N ALA A 51 0.04 -6.19 -2.39
CA ALA A 51 -0.69 -5.32 -1.46
C ALA A 51 -2.10 -4.99 -1.98
N PHE A 52 -2.24 -4.74 -3.28
CA PHE A 52 -3.55 -4.52 -3.91
C PHE A 52 -4.45 -5.76 -3.78
N ASN A 53 -3.93 -6.94 -4.10
CA ASN A 53 -4.68 -8.21 -3.94
C ASN A 53 -5.09 -8.44 -2.48
N ALA A 54 -4.24 -8.06 -1.52
CA ALA A 54 -4.58 -8.13 -0.09
C ALA A 54 -5.73 -7.17 0.26
N ALA A 55 -5.71 -5.94 -0.28
CA ALA A 55 -6.79 -4.98 -0.06
C ALA A 55 -8.12 -5.43 -0.69
N GLU A 56 -8.09 -6.01 -1.91
CA GLU A 56 -9.28 -6.60 -2.54
C GLU A 56 -9.83 -7.76 -1.73
N ALA A 57 -8.99 -8.67 -1.24
CA ALA A 57 -9.43 -9.77 -0.39
C ALA A 57 -10.09 -9.27 0.90
N GLY A 58 -9.56 -8.19 1.50
CA GLY A 58 -10.17 -7.53 2.65
C GLY A 58 -11.51 -6.90 2.33
N PHE A 59 -11.64 -6.27 1.18
CA PHE A 59 -12.89 -5.70 0.70
C PHE A 59 -13.96 -6.78 0.52
N ASP A 60 -13.65 -7.89 -0.15
CA ASP A 60 -14.58 -8.99 -0.38
C ASP A 60 -15.01 -9.65 0.94
N ALA A 61 -14.08 -9.87 1.86
CA ALA A 61 -14.39 -10.42 3.18
C ALA A 61 -15.32 -9.49 3.98
N ALA A 62 -15.07 -8.18 3.94
CA ALA A 62 -15.90 -7.19 4.63
C ALA A 62 -17.29 -7.09 4.02
N ARG A 63 -17.41 -7.13 2.68
CA ARG A 63 -18.70 -7.13 1.99
C ARG A 63 -19.56 -8.30 2.44
N LEU A 64 -19.00 -9.51 2.47
CA LEU A 64 -19.72 -10.70 2.94
C LEU A 64 -20.16 -10.57 4.40
N LEU A 65 -19.29 -10.04 5.27
CA LEU A 65 -19.61 -9.83 6.68
C LEU A 65 -20.74 -8.80 6.85
N ILE A 66 -20.73 -7.71 6.11
CA ILE A 66 -21.76 -6.68 6.13
C ILE A 66 -23.08 -7.27 5.63
N GLU A 67 -23.10 -7.94 4.48
CA GLU A 67 -24.28 -8.58 3.90
C GLU A 67 -24.90 -9.59 4.88
N GLU A 68 -24.09 -10.41 5.54
CA GLU A 68 -24.55 -11.37 6.55
C GLU A 68 -25.20 -10.67 7.73
N ASN A 69 -24.57 -9.66 8.31
CA ASN A 69 -25.10 -8.94 9.46
C ASN A 69 -26.38 -8.14 9.16
N MET A 70 -26.46 -7.56 7.97
CA MET A 70 -27.68 -6.89 7.52
C MET A 70 -28.83 -7.89 7.30
N THR A 71 -28.56 -8.99 6.60
CA THR A 71 -29.58 -10.01 6.27
C THR A 71 -30.13 -10.71 7.52
N ASN A 72 -29.29 -10.99 8.52
CA ASN A 72 -29.74 -11.63 9.76
C ASN A 72 -30.34 -10.65 10.79
N GLY A 73 -30.37 -9.35 10.46
CA GLY A 73 -30.91 -8.29 11.32
C GLY A 73 -30.02 -7.92 12.51
N SER A 74 -28.76 -8.35 12.53
CA SER A 74 -27.79 -7.94 13.57
C SER A 74 -27.41 -6.47 13.42
N TRP A 75 -27.39 -5.95 12.18
CA TRP A 75 -27.21 -4.56 11.85
C TRP A 75 -28.46 -4.00 11.19
N SER A 76 -28.87 -2.80 11.62
CA SER A 76 -29.97 -2.04 10.99
C SER A 76 -29.44 -0.86 10.17
N GLY A 77 -28.19 -0.89 9.78
CA GLY A 77 -27.43 0.13 9.07
C GLY A 77 -26.03 0.25 9.61
N PHE A 78 -25.31 1.30 9.22
CA PHE A 78 -23.90 1.48 9.55
C PHE A 78 -23.62 2.23 10.85
N ALA A 79 -24.64 2.90 11.43
CA ALA A 79 -24.49 3.66 12.67
C ALA A 79 -24.01 2.75 13.82
N GLY A 80 -22.97 3.18 14.52
CA GLY A 80 -22.35 2.40 15.60
C GLY A 80 -21.24 1.45 15.14
N HIS A 81 -21.05 1.27 13.84
CA HIS A 81 -20.02 0.39 13.26
C HIS A 81 -18.82 1.14 12.66
N TYR A 82 -18.81 2.47 12.76
CA TYR A 82 -17.70 3.28 12.30
C TYR A 82 -16.47 3.15 13.19
N LEU A 83 -15.30 3.19 12.57
CA LEU A 83 -14.04 3.23 13.28
C LEU A 83 -13.99 4.40 14.27
N THR A 84 -13.63 4.11 15.51
CA THR A 84 -13.37 5.11 16.54
C THR A 84 -11.87 5.14 16.80
N LEU A 85 -11.18 6.18 16.35
CA LEU A 85 -9.74 6.33 16.61
C LEU A 85 -9.48 6.76 18.06
N PRO A 86 -8.34 6.35 18.66
CA PRO A 86 -7.96 6.72 19.99
C PRO A 86 -7.83 8.23 20.16
N LEU A 87 -8.17 8.72 21.35
CA LEU A 87 -7.89 10.11 21.73
C LEU A 87 -6.38 10.36 21.75
N GLY A 88 -5.96 11.51 21.25
CA GLY A 88 -4.55 11.94 21.24
C GLY A 88 -3.84 11.79 19.90
N ILE A 89 -4.50 11.18 18.90
CA ILE A 89 -4.05 11.30 17.51
C ILE A 89 -4.56 12.66 17.00
N ASP A 90 -3.70 13.41 16.33
CA ASP A 90 -4.03 14.73 15.78
C ASP A 90 -4.95 14.60 14.54
N ILE A 91 -6.08 13.92 14.73
CA ILE A 91 -7.12 13.71 13.74
C ILE A 91 -8.39 14.37 14.28
N PRO A 92 -8.90 15.41 13.61
CA PRO A 92 -10.18 15.99 13.95
C PRO A 92 -11.28 14.92 13.87
N MET A 93 -11.94 14.68 14.99
CA MET A 93 -13.06 13.76 15.10
C MET A 93 -14.36 14.52 15.01
N ILE A 94 -15.34 13.95 14.32
CA ILE A 94 -16.69 14.45 14.27
C ILE A 94 -17.59 13.42 14.95
N LEU A 95 -18.23 13.81 16.04
CA LEU A 95 -19.11 12.93 16.83
C LEU A 95 -18.43 11.58 17.21
N GLY A 96 -17.14 11.59 17.46
CA GLY A 96 -16.38 10.38 17.80
C GLY A 96 -15.91 9.56 16.61
N VAL A 97 -16.15 10.02 15.37
CA VAL A 97 -15.70 9.35 14.13
C VAL A 97 -14.63 10.18 13.41
N PRO A 98 -13.68 9.55 12.73
CA PRO A 98 -12.67 10.24 11.95
C PRO A 98 -13.31 11.11 10.87
N ASN A 99 -12.81 12.35 10.71
CA ASN A 99 -13.21 13.20 9.60
C ASN A 99 -12.66 12.63 8.29
N PRO A 100 -13.50 12.23 7.30
CA PRO A 100 -13.03 11.61 6.07
C PRO A 100 -12.08 12.48 5.27
N SER A 101 -12.30 13.80 5.27
CA SER A 101 -11.43 14.75 4.56
C SER A 101 -10.02 14.82 5.16
N TYR A 102 -9.90 14.64 6.46
CA TYR A 102 -8.62 14.62 7.16
C TYR A 102 -7.98 13.24 7.10
N PHE A 103 -8.78 12.18 7.29
CA PHE A 103 -8.35 10.78 7.22
C PHE A 103 -7.60 10.48 5.92
N ARG A 104 -8.05 11.01 4.78
CA ARG A 104 -7.37 10.84 3.48
C ARG A 104 -5.99 11.46 3.39
N ARG A 105 -5.61 12.35 4.32
CA ARG A 105 -4.26 12.91 4.40
C ARG A 105 -3.26 12.03 5.13
N LEU A 106 -3.75 11.08 5.90
CA LEU A 106 -2.92 10.13 6.63
C LEU A 106 -2.36 9.08 5.68
N THR A 107 -1.13 8.71 5.89
CA THR A 107 -0.53 7.53 5.26
C THR A 107 -1.11 6.26 5.85
N ASP A 108 -1.09 5.16 5.11
CA ASP A 108 -1.57 3.87 5.60
C ASP A 108 -0.79 3.42 6.84
N GLN A 109 0.50 3.74 6.91
CA GLN A 109 1.33 3.42 8.07
C GLN A 109 0.89 4.19 9.32
N GLU A 110 0.56 5.48 9.19
CA GLU A 110 0.02 6.28 10.31
C GLU A 110 -1.32 5.73 10.80
N ILE A 111 -2.18 5.30 9.87
CA ILE A 111 -3.46 4.67 10.22
C ILE A 111 -3.21 3.37 10.97
N LEU A 112 -2.40 2.47 10.44
CA LEU A 112 -2.12 1.18 11.07
C LEU A 112 -1.48 1.33 12.46
N GLN A 113 -0.59 2.31 12.64
CA GLN A 113 -0.01 2.64 13.95
C GLN A 113 -1.05 3.19 14.93
N ALA A 114 -2.03 3.95 14.41
CA ALA A 114 -3.12 4.47 15.22
C ALA A 114 -4.10 3.38 15.70
N LEU A 115 -4.19 2.29 14.95
CA LEU A 115 -5.05 1.14 15.27
C LEU A 115 -4.39 0.16 16.24
N ASP A 116 -3.07 0.13 16.32
CA ASP A 116 -2.24 -0.74 17.16
C ASP A 116 -1.18 0.13 17.85
N LEU A 117 -1.55 0.73 18.98
CA LEU A 117 -0.72 1.72 19.67
C LEU A 117 0.47 1.11 20.40
N ASN A 118 0.32 -0.12 20.84
CA ASN A 118 1.35 -0.85 21.60
C ASN A 118 2.26 -1.70 20.69
N GLY A 119 1.88 -1.90 19.41
CA GLY A 119 2.65 -2.64 18.42
C GLY A 119 2.66 -4.15 18.62
N ASP A 120 1.67 -4.71 19.35
CA ASP A 120 1.58 -6.14 19.64
C ASP A 120 0.91 -6.96 18.52
N GLY A 121 0.39 -6.30 17.48
CA GLY A 121 -0.30 -6.91 16.36
C GLY A 121 -1.78 -7.15 16.59
N THR A 122 -2.33 -6.63 17.68
CA THR A 122 -3.77 -6.61 17.97
C THR A 122 -4.31 -5.19 17.91
N ALA A 123 -5.59 -5.04 17.60
CA ALA A 123 -6.20 -3.72 17.54
C ALA A 123 -6.52 -3.18 18.93
N ASP A 124 -6.09 -1.95 19.21
CA ASP A 124 -6.40 -1.21 20.44
C ASP A 124 -7.69 -0.37 20.33
N VAL A 125 -8.33 -0.39 19.17
CA VAL A 125 -9.53 0.42 18.87
C VAL A 125 -10.74 -0.46 18.56
N PRO A 126 -11.96 -0.03 18.94
CA PRO A 126 -13.18 -0.76 18.61
C PRO A 126 -13.62 -0.53 17.15
N ASN A 127 -14.60 -1.33 16.73
CA ASN A 127 -15.30 -1.20 15.45
C ASN A 127 -14.42 -1.42 14.21
N LEU A 128 -13.40 -2.28 14.34
CA LEU A 128 -12.70 -2.83 13.18
C LEU A 128 -13.43 -4.07 12.68
N LEU A 129 -13.63 -4.18 11.38
CA LEU A 129 -14.16 -5.40 10.76
C LEU A 129 -13.08 -6.49 10.75
N TYR A 130 -11.87 -6.11 10.33
CA TYR A 130 -10.70 -7.00 10.33
C TYR A 130 -9.45 -6.19 10.67
N PHE A 131 -8.55 -6.77 11.45
CA PHE A 131 -7.25 -6.18 11.74
C PHE A 131 -6.13 -7.15 11.41
N GLN A 132 -5.24 -6.75 10.49
CA GLN A 132 -4.08 -7.52 10.05
C GLN A 132 -4.39 -9.01 9.75
N GLN A 133 -5.60 -9.24 9.23
CA GLN A 133 -6.05 -10.58 8.86
C GLN A 133 -5.26 -11.08 7.65
N THR A 134 -4.78 -12.30 7.73
CA THR A 134 -4.08 -12.95 6.62
C THR A 134 -5.05 -13.61 5.66
N PHE A 135 -4.80 -13.51 4.36
CA PHE A 135 -5.66 -14.14 3.35
C PHE A 135 -4.93 -15.19 2.50
N ALA A 136 -3.60 -15.18 2.53
CA ALA A 136 -2.78 -16.08 1.73
C ALA A 136 -2.28 -17.26 2.54
N VAL A 137 -2.09 -18.38 1.87
CA VAL A 137 -1.40 -19.56 2.39
C VAL A 137 -0.13 -19.80 1.61
N ASN A 138 0.92 -20.23 2.28
CA ASN A 138 2.17 -20.62 1.63
C ASN A 138 2.01 -21.98 0.91
N GLY A 139 3.04 -22.39 0.15
CA GLY A 139 3.02 -23.66 -0.58
C GLY A 139 2.90 -24.92 0.30
N GLN A 140 2.91 -24.79 1.62
CA GLN A 140 2.72 -25.85 2.61
C GLN A 140 1.33 -25.81 3.24
N GLY A 141 0.43 -24.93 2.78
CA GLY A 141 -0.91 -24.75 3.33
C GLY A 141 -0.96 -23.99 4.66
N GLN A 142 0.14 -23.38 5.09
CA GLN A 142 0.17 -22.56 6.29
C GLN A 142 -0.13 -21.11 5.94
N THR A 143 -0.75 -20.39 6.87
CA THR A 143 -1.04 -18.96 6.75
C THR A 143 0.23 -18.16 6.51
N ASP A 144 0.23 -17.33 5.46
CA ASP A 144 1.35 -16.47 5.14
C ASP A 144 1.16 -15.08 5.76
N LEU A 145 1.86 -14.83 6.86
CA LEU A 145 1.79 -13.58 7.63
C LEU A 145 2.35 -12.37 6.89
N ARG A 146 2.95 -12.57 5.71
CA ARG A 146 3.48 -11.46 4.90
C ARG A 146 2.39 -10.64 4.25
N TYR A 147 1.22 -11.23 4.02
CA TYR A 147 0.12 -10.63 3.29
C TYR A 147 -1.09 -10.49 4.20
N THR A 148 -1.37 -9.27 4.59
CA THR A 148 -2.47 -8.99 5.52
C THR A 148 -3.35 -7.86 5.01
N TYR A 149 -4.60 -7.85 5.47
CA TYR A 149 -5.49 -6.72 5.26
C TYR A 149 -6.09 -6.24 6.58
N THR A 150 -6.42 -4.96 6.62
CA THR A 150 -7.13 -4.29 7.71
C THR A 150 -8.31 -3.57 7.13
N VAL A 151 -9.51 -3.79 7.69
CA VAL A 151 -10.75 -3.26 7.13
C VAL A 151 -11.61 -2.62 8.21
N PHE A 152 -12.18 -1.47 7.90
CA PHE A 152 -13.04 -0.71 8.78
C PHE A 152 -13.98 0.21 7.99
N LEU A 153 -15.01 0.70 8.68
CA LEU A 153 -15.96 1.67 8.14
C LEU A 153 -15.67 3.06 8.70
N ILE A 154 -15.81 4.08 7.88
CA ILE A 154 -15.75 5.48 8.28
C ILE A 154 -17.04 6.16 7.90
N ASN A 155 -17.51 7.06 8.76
CA ASN A 155 -18.57 7.99 8.38
C ASN A 155 -18.06 8.87 7.22
N ASN A 156 -18.75 8.85 6.08
CA ASN A 156 -18.40 9.63 4.89
C ASN A 156 -18.90 11.06 4.94
N GLU A 157 -19.67 11.44 5.95
CA GLU A 157 -20.24 12.78 6.11
C GLU A 157 -19.14 13.83 6.30
N ALA A 158 -19.05 14.77 5.37
CA ALA A 158 -18.11 15.88 5.47
C ALA A 158 -18.68 16.99 6.37
N GLY A 159 -17.85 17.51 7.27
CA GLY A 159 -18.15 18.75 7.99
C GLY A 159 -19.04 18.64 9.24
N GLY A 160 -19.21 17.47 9.81
CA GLY A 160 -19.87 17.27 11.11
C GLY A 160 -21.35 16.97 11.03
N GLY A 161 -21.83 16.45 9.92
CA GLY A 161 -23.14 15.84 9.82
C GLY A 161 -23.31 14.68 10.81
N LEU A 162 -24.53 14.38 11.22
CA LEU A 162 -24.84 13.15 11.93
C LEU A 162 -24.48 11.97 11.03
N ALA A 163 -23.88 10.93 11.62
CA ALA A 163 -23.57 9.71 10.89
C ALA A 163 -24.84 9.19 10.20
N ASN A 164 -24.77 9.09 8.87
CA ASN A 164 -25.85 8.49 8.11
C ASN A 164 -25.89 6.99 8.39
N ASN A 165 -27.07 6.45 8.59
CA ASN A 165 -27.25 5.03 8.85
C ASN A 165 -27.25 4.19 7.57
N THR A 166 -27.44 4.83 6.42
CA THR A 166 -27.64 4.15 5.12
C THR A 166 -26.39 4.05 4.27
N ASP A 167 -25.33 4.79 4.60
CA ASP A 167 -24.08 4.73 3.85
C ASP A 167 -22.85 4.83 4.75
N ALA A 168 -21.73 4.30 4.26
CA ALA A 168 -20.43 4.33 4.92
C ALA A 168 -19.30 4.25 3.89
N LEU A 169 -18.15 4.81 4.22
CA LEU A 169 -16.93 4.58 3.47
C LEU A 169 -16.25 3.31 4.01
N LEU A 170 -16.28 2.25 3.23
CA LEU A 170 -15.53 1.03 3.50
C LEU A 170 -14.08 1.24 3.08
N VAL A 171 -13.17 1.10 4.03
CA VAL A 171 -11.73 1.24 3.81
C VAL A 171 -11.06 -0.10 4.02
N SER A 172 -10.35 -0.58 3.00
CA SER A 172 -9.51 -1.77 3.07
C SER A 172 -8.06 -1.41 2.80
N ILE A 173 -7.17 -1.71 3.75
CA ILE A 173 -5.73 -1.49 3.63
C ILE A 173 -5.04 -2.84 3.52
N GLY A 174 -4.53 -3.17 2.34
CA GLY A 174 -3.69 -4.33 2.11
C GLY A 174 -2.22 -3.99 2.40
N THR A 175 -1.51 -4.89 3.06
CA THR A 175 -0.09 -4.69 3.38
C THR A 175 0.74 -5.91 3.01
N VAL A 176 1.95 -5.64 2.51
CA VAL A 176 3.00 -6.64 2.32
C VAL A 176 4.13 -6.37 3.31
N ARG A 177 4.52 -7.40 4.06
CA ARG A 177 5.49 -7.28 5.15
C ARG A 177 6.68 -8.23 4.99
N ALA A 178 7.82 -7.80 5.53
CA ALA A 178 8.96 -8.66 5.81
C ALA A 178 9.29 -8.58 7.30
N GLY A 179 8.79 -9.53 8.08
CA GLY A 179 8.78 -9.44 9.53
C GLY A 179 7.91 -8.28 10.02
N THR A 180 8.48 -7.39 10.83
CA THR A 180 7.78 -6.19 11.34
C THR A 180 7.74 -5.02 10.35
N ARG A 181 8.54 -5.08 9.28
CA ARG A 181 8.65 -3.99 8.31
C ARG A 181 7.57 -4.11 7.24
N VAL A 182 6.78 -3.05 7.03
CA VAL A 182 5.92 -2.89 5.87
C VAL A 182 6.79 -2.57 4.65
N LEU A 183 6.66 -3.36 3.60
CA LEU A 183 7.36 -3.19 2.31
C LEU A 183 6.54 -2.32 1.37
N ASP A 184 5.23 -2.55 1.35
CA ASP A 184 4.26 -1.78 0.57
C ASP A 184 2.87 -1.86 1.20
N SER A 185 2.02 -0.89 0.90
CA SER A 185 0.61 -0.85 1.30
C SER A 185 -0.23 -0.23 0.19
N VAL A 186 -1.46 -0.70 0.06
CA VAL A 186 -2.47 -0.17 -0.85
C VAL A 186 -3.77 -0.01 -0.10
N ARG A 187 -4.42 1.15 -0.29
CA ARG A 187 -5.71 1.48 0.28
C ARG A 187 -6.78 1.48 -0.80
N LEU A 188 -7.85 0.76 -0.56
CA LEU A 188 -9.10 0.83 -1.32
C LEU A 188 -10.14 1.54 -0.48
N GLU A 189 -10.84 2.51 -1.06
CA GLU A 189 -11.95 3.23 -0.45
C GLU A 189 -13.18 3.06 -1.34
N VAL A 190 -14.25 2.51 -0.80
CA VAL A 190 -15.50 2.26 -1.52
C VAL A 190 -16.67 2.76 -0.68
N LEU A 191 -17.53 3.57 -1.29
CA LEU A 191 -18.79 3.95 -0.67
C LEU A 191 -19.75 2.76 -0.75
N VAL A 192 -20.23 2.30 0.38
CA VAL A 192 -21.23 1.25 0.51
C VAL A 192 -22.54 1.88 1.00
N THR A 193 -23.64 1.50 0.37
CA THR A 193 -24.98 1.97 0.71
C THR A 193 -25.86 0.79 1.11
N PHE A 194 -26.70 1.01 2.08
CA PHE A 194 -27.73 0.08 2.50
C PHE A 194 -29.09 0.66 2.11
N GLU A 195 -29.84 -0.04 1.29
CA GLU A 195 -31.21 0.31 0.90
C GLU A 195 -32.15 -0.67 1.59
N ASP A 196 -33.06 -0.15 2.43
CA ASP A 196 -34.18 -0.94 2.96
C ASP A 196 -35.16 -1.23 1.80
N GLU A 197 -35.34 -2.50 1.46
CA GLU A 197 -36.40 -2.96 0.54
C GLU A 197 -37.77 -2.98 1.19
#